data_33118c9edf6849a260cbeb4db6724a10
#
_entry.id   33118c9edf6849a260cbeb4db6724a10
#
_cell.length_a   1.000
_cell.length_b   1.000
_cell.length_c   1.000
_cell.angle_alpha   90.00
_cell.angle_beta   90.00
_cell.angle_gamma   90.00
#
_symmetry.space_group_name_H-M   'P 1'
#
loop_
_entity.id
_entity.type
_entity.pdbx_description
1 polymer ?
#
loop_
_entity_poly.entity_id
_entity_poly.type
_entity_poly.pdbx_seq_one_letter_code
_entity_poly.pdbx_strand_id
1 'polypeptide(L)'
;MKKLICLLLAAVMILGLAACGQEKQEAASEGGFSPALDTSTDCSIIVAGGYDNFEALEAEFDKFNDYYPNVELMFTKVDDYNNMIGMVLNGSDAPDIYVNYSWMYGREQYQSSIDHAEDLSDPELGIDLDCIRSNIILNTDDGTLPMVPVFANTYGMLVNNGLFEKEGLSVPTTYKELVEVCEAFSKKGYKSPIMGFTKEETTSLFTLTAYPYFCETVANDAEAVKKLNSLDPSAGEYMRPTLEKMEQYLKDGCADLDACSKIEDNYEAVILRFFEGDVPMMVCSGDTVSGTKKRESRSEAFIANPFEYTFAPVPMSDEGAVFLDMPNLQFSVNKDSKNLDMANEFMRFLITSQELNEMAQNKGLMSPTKDLSFNSMYAAFGDIPESRVLSPEEFGLTDDAVIQFRQADYGVCTGKMTIDEAIKAFGTFE
;
A
#
# COMPACT_ATOMS: atom_id res chain seq x y z
N MET A 1 10.40 45.92 50.77
CA MET A 1 10.43 44.74 49.85
C MET A 1 10.01 45.02 48.40
N LYS A 2 9.08 45.93 48.10
CA LYS A 2 8.68 46.25 46.71
C LYS A 2 9.71 47.03 45.86
N LYS A 3 10.68 47.71 46.46
CA LYS A 3 11.73 48.46 45.75
C LYS A 3 12.98 47.61 45.38
N LEU A 4 13.15 46.45 45.98
CA LEU A 4 14.28 45.57 45.69
C LEU A 4 13.99 44.62 44.48
N ILE A 5 12.70 44.35 44.20
CA ILE A 5 12.27 43.50 43.07
C ILE A 5 12.36 44.23 41.73
N CYS A 6 12.19 45.57 41.76
CA CYS A 6 12.31 46.39 40.51
C CYS A 6 13.77 46.56 40.04
N LEU A 7 14.76 46.47 40.95
CA LEU A 7 16.18 46.58 40.58
C LEU A 7 16.75 45.26 40.02
N LEU A 8 16.20 44.10 40.40
CA LEU A 8 16.58 42.80 39.83
C LEU A 8 16.02 42.54 38.42
N LEU A 9 14.85 43.11 38.12
CA LEU A 9 14.25 43.01 36.78
C LEU A 9 14.93 43.94 35.76
N ALA A 10 15.51 45.07 36.20
CA ALA A 10 16.26 45.98 35.33
C ALA A 10 17.67 45.47 34.99
N ALA A 11 18.29 44.66 35.87
CA ALA A 11 19.60 44.06 35.61
C ALA A 11 19.58 42.87 34.62
N VAL A 12 18.42 42.20 34.46
CA VAL A 12 18.24 41.10 33.48
C VAL A 12 17.99 41.63 32.06
N MET A 13 17.46 42.86 31.92
CA MET A 13 17.21 43.45 30.59
C MET A 13 18.46 44.12 29.96
N ILE A 14 19.54 44.35 30.70
CA ILE A 14 20.77 44.98 30.16
C ILE A 14 21.80 43.93 29.68
N LEU A 15 21.62 42.64 30.02
CA LEU A 15 22.46 41.55 29.52
C LEU A 15 21.96 40.92 28.23
N GLY A 16 20.82 41.36 27.68
CA GLY A 16 20.23 40.85 26.44
C GLY A 16 20.58 41.61 25.15
N LEU A 17 21.41 42.68 25.21
CA LEU A 17 21.68 43.56 24.06
C LEU A 17 23.14 43.54 23.54
N ALA A 18 23.95 42.56 23.93
CA ALA A 18 25.36 42.45 23.50
C ALA A 18 25.66 41.15 22.72
N ALA A 19 24.66 40.56 22.09
CA ALA A 19 24.85 39.40 21.21
C ALA A 19 24.19 39.63 19.84
N CYS A 20 24.67 40.67 19.13
CA CYS A 20 24.41 40.83 17.70
C CYS A 20 25.75 40.64 16.98
N GLY A 21 25.97 39.44 16.43
CA GLY A 21 27.14 39.18 15.60
C GLY A 21 27.66 37.74 15.75
N GLN A 22 26.78 36.74 15.64
CA GLN A 22 27.19 35.39 15.29
C GLN A 22 26.09 34.77 14.43
N GLU A 23 26.51 34.22 13.31
CA GLU A 23 25.69 33.44 12.40
C GLU A 23 24.77 32.52 13.20
N LYS A 24 23.49 32.51 12.85
CA LYS A 24 22.57 31.48 13.30
C LYS A 24 23.10 30.15 12.81
N GLN A 25 23.84 29.44 13.61
CA GLN A 25 23.84 27.99 13.57
C GLN A 25 22.44 27.60 14.03
N GLU A 26 21.58 27.29 13.08
CA GLU A 26 20.33 26.61 13.37
C GLU A 26 20.70 25.34 14.10
N ALA A 27 20.16 25.15 15.28
CA ALA A 27 20.23 23.90 15.99
C ALA A 27 19.57 22.87 15.07
N ALA A 28 20.36 21.94 14.53
CA ALA A 28 19.85 20.76 13.86
C ALA A 28 18.86 20.10 14.82
N SER A 29 17.59 20.07 14.45
CA SER A 29 16.61 19.23 15.10
C SER A 29 17.09 17.79 14.93
N GLU A 30 17.18 17.02 15.99
CA GLU A 30 17.52 15.60 15.91
C GLU A 30 16.56 14.94 14.91
N GLY A 31 17.05 14.57 13.70
CA GLY A 31 16.31 13.81 12.69
C GLY A 31 15.66 14.59 11.54
N GLY A 32 15.87 15.91 11.39
CA GLY A 32 15.29 16.68 10.27
C GLY A 32 16.16 16.67 9.00
N PHE A 33 15.52 16.76 7.82
CA PHE A 33 16.20 16.93 6.53
C PHE A 33 17.12 18.16 6.54
N SER A 34 18.31 18.03 5.96
CA SER A 34 19.29 19.11 5.79
C SER A 34 19.70 19.19 4.33
N PRO A 35 19.54 20.35 3.64
CA PRO A 35 19.94 20.53 2.25
C PRO A 35 21.39 20.12 1.99
N ALA A 36 21.63 19.34 0.95
CA ALA A 36 22.97 18.96 0.48
C ALA A 36 23.43 19.82 -0.71
N LEU A 37 22.49 20.42 -1.45
CA LEU A 37 22.76 21.26 -2.61
C LEU A 37 22.64 22.75 -2.26
N ASP A 38 23.02 23.62 -3.20
CA ASP A 38 22.84 25.06 -3.07
C ASP A 38 21.35 25.40 -3.02
N THR A 39 20.88 25.95 -1.90
CA THR A 39 19.47 26.31 -1.69
C THR A 39 18.97 27.45 -2.59
N SER A 40 19.86 28.15 -3.29
CA SER A 40 19.51 29.15 -4.31
C SER A 40 19.31 28.57 -5.71
N THR A 41 19.46 27.25 -5.89
CA THR A 41 19.26 26.59 -7.18
C THR A 41 17.88 26.88 -7.73
N ASP A 42 17.82 27.24 -9.01
CA ASP A 42 16.60 27.55 -9.77
C ASP A 42 16.46 26.49 -10.88
N CYS A 43 15.48 25.61 -10.73
CA CYS A 43 15.17 24.57 -11.70
C CYS A 43 13.72 24.07 -11.54
N SER A 44 13.26 23.26 -12.49
CA SER A 44 11.95 22.61 -12.42
C SER A 44 12.12 21.09 -12.36
N ILE A 45 11.41 20.43 -11.43
CA ILE A 45 11.35 18.97 -11.28
C ILE A 45 9.94 18.50 -11.66
N ILE A 46 9.86 17.59 -12.61
CA ILE A 46 8.60 17.00 -13.08
C ILE A 46 8.50 15.58 -12.51
N VAL A 47 7.43 15.32 -11.77
CA VAL A 47 7.07 13.98 -11.31
C VAL A 47 5.89 13.48 -12.16
N ALA A 48 6.03 12.36 -12.86
CA ALA A 48 4.99 11.80 -13.73
C ALA A 48 4.32 10.57 -13.11
N GLY A 49 3.00 10.47 -13.27
CA GLY A 49 2.22 9.32 -12.81
C GLY A 49 0.86 9.20 -13.50
N GLY A 50 0.05 8.22 -13.08
CA GLY A 50 -1.28 7.95 -13.66
C GLY A 50 -2.45 8.61 -12.92
N TYR A 51 -2.24 9.32 -11.80
CA TYR A 51 -3.31 9.96 -11.04
C TYR A 51 -3.80 11.26 -11.69
N ASP A 52 -5.08 11.59 -11.53
CA ASP A 52 -5.63 12.88 -11.98
C ASP A 52 -5.07 14.05 -11.16
N ASN A 53 -4.85 13.84 -9.87
CA ASN A 53 -4.18 14.74 -8.94
C ASN A 53 -3.47 13.91 -7.85
N PHE A 54 -2.45 14.48 -7.24
CA PHE A 54 -1.71 13.81 -6.19
C PHE A 54 -1.47 14.77 -5.01
N GLU A 55 -2.56 15.18 -4.38
CA GLU A 55 -2.57 16.17 -3.29
C GLU A 55 -1.58 15.84 -2.15
N ALA A 56 -1.42 14.53 -1.85
CA ALA A 56 -0.47 14.10 -0.81
C ALA A 56 0.99 14.37 -1.20
N LEU A 57 1.35 14.23 -2.47
CA LEU A 57 2.67 14.55 -2.99
C LEU A 57 2.87 16.06 -3.13
N GLU A 58 1.83 16.80 -3.54
CA GLU A 58 1.88 18.26 -3.64
C GLU A 58 2.14 18.90 -2.27
N ALA A 59 1.62 18.30 -1.18
CA ALA A 59 1.93 18.74 0.18
C ALA A 59 3.43 18.55 0.53
N GLU A 60 4.06 17.49 0.00
CA GLU A 60 5.50 17.28 0.18
C GLU A 60 6.34 18.24 -0.67
N PHE A 61 5.83 18.66 -1.84
CA PHE A 61 6.45 19.74 -2.65
C PHE A 61 6.51 21.03 -1.87
N ASP A 62 5.41 21.43 -1.22
CA ASP A 62 5.36 22.65 -0.41
C ASP A 62 6.39 22.62 0.72
N LYS A 63 6.55 21.48 1.41
CA LYS A 63 7.55 21.30 2.46
C LYS A 63 9.00 21.36 1.92
N PHE A 64 9.25 20.74 0.77
CA PHE A 64 10.56 20.79 0.14
C PHE A 64 10.92 22.20 -0.29
N ASN A 65 9.95 23.01 -0.71
CA ASN A 65 10.14 24.41 -1.05
C ASN A 65 10.51 25.32 0.15
N ASP A 66 10.28 24.87 1.38
CA ASP A 66 10.82 25.58 2.57
C ASP A 66 12.36 25.54 2.60
N TYR A 67 12.97 24.53 1.99
CA TYR A 67 14.42 24.36 1.87
C TYR A 67 14.97 24.89 0.54
N TYR A 68 14.23 24.68 -0.56
CA TYR A 68 14.61 25.05 -1.93
C TYR A 68 13.56 25.95 -2.59
N PRO A 69 13.48 27.22 -2.20
CA PRO A 69 12.35 28.10 -2.57
C PRO A 69 12.29 28.47 -4.05
N ASN A 70 13.34 28.20 -4.84
CA ASN A 70 13.38 28.48 -6.27
C ASN A 70 13.23 27.21 -7.13
N VAL A 71 12.99 26.04 -6.51
CA VAL A 71 12.73 24.80 -7.25
C VAL A 71 11.23 24.70 -7.49
N GLU A 72 10.83 24.65 -8.77
CA GLU A 72 9.45 24.41 -9.15
C GLU A 72 9.20 22.90 -9.26
N LEU A 73 8.30 22.37 -8.43
CA LEU A 73 7.91 20.94 -8.47
C LEU A 73 6.50 20.82 -9.06
N MET A 74 6.33 19.91 -10.00
CA MET A 74 5.06 19.66 -10.66
C MET A 74 4.76 18.17 -10.76
N PHE A 75 3.51 17.78 -10.44
CA PHE A 75 3.00 16.47 -10.79
C PHE A 75 2.31 16.54 -12.16
N THR A 76 2.69 15.64 -13.06
CA THR A 76 2.11 15.54 -14.40
C THR A 76 1.45 14.20 -14.60
N LYS A 77 0.14 14.22 -14.91
CA LYS A 77 -0.58 13.01 -15.29
C LYS A 77 -0.18 12.58 -16.70
N VAL A 78 0.09 11.30 -16.85
CA VAL A 78 0.19 10.63 -18.17
C VAL A 78 -1.02 9.71 -18.31
N ASP A 79 -1.82 9.94 -19.37
CA ASP A 79 -2.95 9.07 -19.68
C ASP A 79 -2.46 7.70 -20.16
N ASP A 80 -3.18 6.64 -19.81
CA ASP A 80 -2.77 5.24 -20.07
C ASP A 80 -1.33 4.96 -19.61
N TYR A 81 -1.03 5.40 -18.40
CA TYR A 81 0.30 5.52 -17.82
C TYR A 81 1.20 4.31 -18.08
N ASN A 82 0.72 3.11 -17.75
CA ASN A 82 1.53 1.90 -17.82
C ASN A 82 2.00 1.59 -19.26
N ASN A 83 1.16 1.86 -20.25
CA ASN A 83 1.51 1.65 -21.65
C ASN A 83 2.36 2.79 -22.23
N MET A 84 2.26 3.98 -21.66
CA MET A 84 2.85 5.19 -22.24
C MET A 84 4.17 5.61 -21.62
N ILE A 85 4.45 5.23 -20.36
CA ILE A 85 5.62 5.74 -19.62
C ILE A 85 6.94 5.48 -20.34
N GLY A 86 7.14 4.28 -20.90
CA GLY A 86 8.35 3.97 -21.66
C GLY A 86 8.57 4.88 -22.87
N MET A 87 7.49 5.29 -23.55
CA MET A 87 7.57 6.24 -24.67
C MET A 87 7.86 7.66 -24.16
N VAL A 88 7.23 8.08 -23.07
CA VAL A 88 7.41 9.40 -22.47
C VAL A 88 8.86 9.60 -22.02
N LEU A 89 9.48 8.59 -21.42
CA LEU A 89 10.88 8.62 -20.99
C LEU A 89 11.88 8.77 -22.15
N ASN A 90 11.53 8.29 -23.34
CA ASN A 90 12.33 8.48 -24.56
C ASN A 90 12.08 9.82 -25.27
N GLY A 91 11.18 10.66 -24.76
CA GLY A 91 10.83 11.97 -25.32
C GLY A 91 11.76 13.09 -24.89
N SER A 92 11.60 14.27 -25.52
CA SER A 92 12.37 15.49 -25.20
C SER A 92 12.02 16.09 -23.83
N ASP A 93 10.81 15.82 -23.36
CA ASP A 93 10.22 16.36 -22.14
C ASP A 93 10.00 15.23 -21.11
N ALA A 94 10.97 14.30 -21.04
CA ALA A 94 10.96 13.21 -20.10
C ALA A 94 10.92 13.73 -18.66
N PRO A 95 10.13 13.13 -17.75
CA PRO A 95 10.08 13.52 -16.36
C PRO A 95 11.39 13.21 -15.62
N ASP A 96 11.65 13.96 -14.55
CA ASP A 96 12.80 13.76 -13.69
C ASP A 96 12.57 12.59 -12.71
N ILE A 97 11.34 12.45 -12.23
CA ILE A 97 10.88 11.37 -11.35
C ILE A 97 9.59 10.79 -11.97
N TYR A 98 9.41 9.49 -11.84
CA TYR A 98 8.22 8.85 -12.38
C TYR A 98 7.76 7.68 -11.53
N VAL A 99 6.46 7.39 -11.59
CA VAL A 99 5.88 6.22 -10.93
C VAL A 99 6.37 4.95 -11.61
N ASN A 100 6.74 3.96 -10.83
CA ASN A 100 7.08 2.64 -11.31
C ASN A 100 6.43 1.57 -10.42
N TYR A 101 6.49 0.31 -10.83
CA TYR A 101 5.90 -0.79 -10.09
C TYR A 101 6.79 -2.04 -10.20
N SER A 102 6.95 -2.77 -9.10
CA SER A 102 7.75 -4.01 -9.08
C SER A 102 7.28 -5.06 -10.10
N TRP A 103 5.98 -5.15 -10.35
CA TRP A 103 5.42 -6.07 -11.34
C TRP A 103 5.79 -5.74 -12.80
N MET A 104 6.33 -4.55 -13.08
CA MET A 104 6.87 -4.18 -14.39
C MET A 104 8.27 -4.77 -14.63
N TYR A 105 9.01 -5.05 -13.56
CA TYR A 105 10.36 -5.60 -13.67
C TYR A 105 10.35 -6.98 -14.34
N GLY A 106 11.32 -7.20 -15.23
CA GLY A 106 11.46 -8.45 -15.98
C GLY A 106 10.50 -8.65 -17.15
N ARG A 107 9.62 -7.66 -17.44
CA ARG A 107 8.68 -7.69 -18.57
C ARG A 107 9.19 -6.81 -19.70
N GLU A 108 9.38 -7.40 -20.91
CA GLU A 108 9.93 -6.72 -22.09
C GLU A 108 9.21 -5.42 -22.43
N GLN A 109 7.88 -5.40 -22.32
CA GLN A 109 7.06 -4.21 -22.65
C GLN A 109 7.30 -3.02 -21.73
N TYR A 110 7.82 -3.24 -20.51
CA TYR A 110 8.10 -2.21 -19.52
C TYR A 110 9.60 -1.97 -19.31
N GLN A 111 10.46 -2.66 -20.05
CA GLN A 111 11.91 -2.60 -19.90
C GLN A 111 12.44 -1.16 -19.97
N SER A 112 11.85 -0.31 -20.83
CA SER A 112 12.24 1.10 -20.95
C SER A 112 12.09 1.87 -19.63
N SER A 113 11.06 1.59 -18.81
CA SER A 113 10.90 2.26 -17.51
C SER A 113 11.93 1.82 -16.48
N ILE A 114 12.49 0.64 -16.65
CA ILE A 114 13.59 0.12 -15.81
C ILE A 114 14.95 0.66 -16.31
N ASP A 115 15.16 0.66 -17.62
CA ASP A 115 16.44 1.09 -18.24
C ASP A 115 16.73 2.59 -18.01
N HIS A 116 15.71 3.42 -17.85
CA HIS A 116 15.87 4.85 -17.54
C HIS A 116 16.04 5.13 -16.04
N ALA A 117 15.86 4.12 -15.17
CA ALA A 117 15.96 4.33 -13.72
C ALA A 117 17.41 4.51 -13.27
N GLU A 118 17.61 5.44 -12.34
CA GLU A 118 18.82 5.57 -11.51
C GLU A 118 18.89 4.40 -10.53
N ASP A 119 20.10 4.02 -10.13
CA ASP A 119 20.30 3.08 -9.03
C ASP A 119 20.17 3.81 -7.68
N LEU A 120 18.98 3.71 -7.08
CA LEU A 120 18.66 4.37 -5.81
C LEU A 120 19.32 3.70 -4.59
N SER A 121 20.03 2.58 -4.77
CA SER A 121 20.80 1.93 -3.71
C SER A 121 22.21 2.54 -3.53
N ASP A 122 22.64 3.46 -4.40
CA ASP A 122 23.93 4.13 -4.29
C ASP A 122 23.99 4.94 -2.97
N PRO A 123 24.90 4.60 -2.06
CA PRO A 123 25.01 5.29 -0.77
C PRO A 123 25.45 6.77 -0.91
N GLU A 124 25.99 7.20 -2.05
CA GLU A 124 26.36 8.59 -2.30
C GLU A 124 25.11 9.48 -2.45
N LEU A 125 23.94 8.91 -2.79
CA LEU A 125 22.67 9.63 -2.86
C LEU A 125 22.12 9.99 -1.48
N GLY A 126 22.53 9.27 -0.43
CA GLY A 126 22.12 9.53 0.95
C GLY A 126 20.62 9.29 1.23
N ILE A 127 19.96 8.47 0.40
CA ILE A 127 18.56 8.08 0.59
C ILE A 127 18.47 7.09 1.77
N ASP A 128 17.59 7.35 2.75
CA ASP A 128 17.39 6.49 3.93
C ASP A 128 16.52 5.26 3.62
N LEU A 129 17.09 4.28 2.94
CA LEU A 129 16.39 3.02 2.66
C LEU A 129 16.11 2.20 3.93
N ASP A 130 16.84 2.45 5.01
CA ASP A 130 16.65 1.74 6.28
C ASP A 130 15.32 2.07 6.96
N CYS A 131 14.68 3.17 6.60
CA CYS A 131 13.36 3.50 7.12
C CYS A 131 12.25 2.60 6.53
N ILE A 132 12.48 2.00 5.36
CA ILE A 132 11.51 1.17 4.64
C ILE A 132 11.60 -0.30 5.10
N ARG A 133 10.49 -1.02 5.07
CA ARG A 133 10.47 -2.47 5.30
C ARG A 133 11.19 -3.18 4.16
N SER A 134 12.23 -3.94 4.49
CA SER A 134 13.11 -4.57 3.48
C SER A 134 12.42 -5.61 2.60
N ASN A 135 11.35 -6.24 3.10
CA ASN A 135 10.59 -7.25 2.39
C ASN A 135 9.77 -6.71 1.20
N ILE A 136 9.57 -5.39 1.10
CA ILE A 136 8.86 -4.75 -0.02
C ILE A 136 9.78 -3.95 -0.95
N ILE A 137 11.09 -4.03 -0.75
CA ILE A 137 12.07 -3.46 -1.66
C ILE A 137 12.37 -4.48 -2.76
N LEU A 138 12.30 -4.04 -4.03
CA LEU A 138 12.62 -4.90 -5.17
C LEU A 138 14.11 -5.26 -5.16
N ASN A 139 14.40 -6.56 -5.15
CA ASN A 139 15.75 -7.06 -5.31
C ASN A 139 15.96 -7.48 -6.79
N THR A 140 16.70 -6.65 -7.54
CA THR A 140 17.04 -6.98 -8.93
C THR A 140 18.18 -7.99 -9.03
N ASP A 141 18.26 -8.72 -10.15
CA ASP A 141 19.28 -9.75 -10.36
C ASP A 141 20.72 -9.20 -10.34
N ASP A 142 20.93 -7.94 -10.72
CA ASP A 142 22.22 -7.25 -10.76
C ASP A 142 22.51 -6.45 -9.48
N GLY A 143 21.59 -6.43 -8.53
CA GLY A 143 21.72 -5.75 -7.24
C GLY A 143 21.43 -4.25 -7.28
N THR A 144 20.92 -3.71 -8.40
CA THR A 144 20.49 -2.32 -8.48
C THR A 144 19.09 -2.13 -7.88
N LEU A 145 18.77 -0.91 -7.47
CA LEU A 145 17.44 -0.53 -6.97
C LEU A 145 16.81 0.52 -7.89
N PRO A 146 16.07 0.11 -8.92
CA PRO A 146 15.51 1.05 -9.89
C PRO A 146 14.33 1.86 -9.37
N MET A 147 13.74 1.48 -8.23
CA MET A 147 12.56 2.14 -7.68
C MET A 147 12.45 1.95 -6.17
N VAL A 148 11.87 2.94 -5.47
CA VAL A 148 11.68 2.92 -4.01
C VAL A 148 10.19 3.05 -3.69
N PRO A 149 9.61 2.18 -2.82
CA PRO A 149 8.22 2.28 -2.40
C PRO A 149 7.94 3.59 -1.65
N VAL A 150 6.90 4.30 -2.06
CA VAL A 150 6.37 5.47 -1.34
C VAL A 150 5.05 5.16 -0.64
N PHE A 151 4.39 4.08 -1.06
CA PHE A 151 3.25 3.48 -0.37
C PHE A 151 3.38 1.97 -0.37
N ALA A 152 2.72 1.34 0.61
CA ALA A 152 2.49 -0.10 0.65
C ALA A 152 1.00 -0.42 0.47
N ASN A 153 0.70 -1.65 0.13
CA ASN A 153 -0.65 -2.18 -0.01
C ASN A 153 -0.77 -3.52 0.71
N THR A 154 -2.01 -3.89 0.99
CA THR A 154 -2.35 -5.20 1.53
C THR A 154 -3.79 -5.55 1.18
N TYR A 155 -4.16 -6.81 1.41
CA TYR A 155 -5.52 -7.28 1.30
C TYR A 155 -6.11 -7.53 2.69
N GLY A 156 -7.42 -7.27 2.82
CA GLY A 156 -8.10 -7.41 4.09
C GLY A 156 -9.59 -7.12 3.99
N MET A 157 -10.18 -6.73 5.11
CA MET A 157 -11.59 -6.40 5.20
C MET A 157 -11.80 -5.11 5.98
N LEU A 158 -12.64 -4.22 5.46
CA LEU A 158 -13.24 -3.14 6.26
C LEU A 158 -14.18 -3.77 7.29
N VAL A 159 -14.07 -3.38 8.53
CA VAL A 159 -14.87 -3.87 9.67
C VAL A 159 -15.75 -2.75 10.18
N ASN A 160 -17.06 -2.96 10.22
CA ASN A 160 -18.01 -2.04 10.82
C ASN A 160 -18.00 -2.22 12.35
N ASN A 161 -17.14 -1.46 13.04
CA ASN A 161 -16.96 -1.56 14.48
C ASN A 161 -18.27 -1.28 15.24
N GLY A 162 -19.12 -0.39 14.71
CA GLY A 162 -20.42 -0.09 15.29
C GLY A 162 -21.36 -1.31 15.32
N LEU A 163 -21.34 -2.17 14.28
CA LEU A 163 -22.10 -3.42 14.28
C LEU A 163 -21.53 -4.45 15.25
N PHE A 164 -20.20 -4.58 15.30
CA PHE A 164 -19.55 -5.49 16.24
C PHE A 164 -19.85 -5.12 17.69
N GLU A 165 -19.74 -3.85 18.04
CA GLU A 165 -20.09 -3.34 19.37
C GLU A 165 -21.58 -3.57 19.71
N LYS A 166 -22.47 -3.20 18.78
CA LYS A 166 -23.93 -3.38 18.92
C LYS A 166 -24.30 -4.84 19.20
N GLU A 167 -23.65 -5.78 18.51
CA GLU A 167 -23.96 -7.21 18.61
C GLU A 167 -23.13 -7.94 19.68
N GLY A 168 -22.19 -7.23 20.34
CA GLY A 168 -21.35 -7.77 21.41
C GLY A 168 -20.34 -8.79 20.88
N LEU A 169 -19.81 -8.59 19.66
CA LEU A 169 -18.86 -9.45 18.99
C LEU A 169 -17.48 -8.79 18.94
N SER A 170 -16.43 -9.58 18.80
CA SER A 170 -15.06 -9.12 18.56
C SER A 170 -14.66 -9.39 17.12
N VAL A 171 -13.76 -8.55 16.58
CA VAL A 171 -13.17 -8.78 15.26
C VAL A 171 -12.40 -10.10 15.29
N PRO A 172 -12.64 -11.02 14.35
CA PRO A 172 -12.02 -12.34 14.38
C PRO A 172 -10.52 -12.27 14.01
N THR A 173 -9.70 -13.05 14.69
CA THR A 173 -8.25 -13.16 14.48
C THR A 173 -7.83 -14.55 13.98
N THR A 174 -8.73 -15.54 14.06
CA THR A 174 -8.54 -16.90 13.56
C THR A 174 -9.69 -17.31 12.64
N TYR A 175 -9.47 -18.31 11.79
CA TYR A 175 -10.54 -18.82 10.90
C TYR A 175 -11.74 -19.34 11.67
N LYS A 176 -11.50 -20.06 12.76
CA LYS A 176 -12.58 -20.54 13.64
C LYS A 176 -13.42 -19.39 14.17
N GLU A 177 -12.79 -18.32 14.68
CA GLU A 177 -13.50 -17.13 15.15
C GLU A 177 -14.26 -16.44 14.00
N LEU A 178 -13.69 -16.40 12.79
CA LEU A 178 -14.35 -15.84 11.60
C LEU A 178 -15.66 -16.56 11.32
N VAL A 179 -15.66 -17.90 11.32
CA VAL A 179 -16.87 -18.71 11.12
C VAL A 179 -17.89 -18.47 12.25
N GLU A 180 -17.44 -18.47 13.52
CA GLU A 180 -18.31 -18.21 14.69
C GLU A 180 -18.97 -16.82 14.61
N VAL A 181 -18.21 -15.79 14.20
CA VAL A 181 -18.72 -14.42 14.00
C VAL A 181 -19.73 -14.36 12.85
N CYS A 182 -19.42 -15.00 11.72
CA CYS A 182 -20.33 -15.08 10.58
C CYS A 182 -21.65 -15.76 10.94
N GLU A 183 -21.59 -16.88 11.67
CA GLU A 183 -22.81 -17.54 12.20
C GLU A 183 -23.59 -16.63 13.16
N ALA A 184 -22.91 -15.93 14.05
CA ALA A 184 -23.55 -15.03 15.00
C ALA A 184 -24.30 -13.89 14.30
N PHE A 185 -23.69 -13.24 13.31
CA PHE A 185 -24.34 -12.23 12.49
C PHE A 185 -25.51 -12.82 11.67
N SER A 186 -25.34 -13.99 11.06
CA SER A 186 -26.41 -14.66 10.30
C SER A 186 -27.62 -14.97 11.17
N LYS A 187 -27.43 -15.45 12.41
CA LYS A 187 -28.51 -15.70 13.39
C LYS A 187 -29.25 -14.43 13.79
N LYS A 188 -28.63 -13.26 13.65
CA LYS A 188 -29.22 -11.94 13.94
C LYS A 188 -29.83 -11.29 12.69
N GLY A 189 -29.82 -11.99 11.55
CA GLY A 189 -30.50 -11.59 10.32
C GLY A 189 -29.64 -10.84 9.30
N TYR A 190 -28.33 -10.73 9.52
CA TYR A 190 -27.39 -10.24 8.52
C TYR A 190 -27.19 -11.31 7.45
N LYS A 191 -27.62 -11.04 6.22
CA LYS A 191 -27.66 -12.04 5.14
C LYS A 191 -26.28 -12.46 4.66
N SER A 192 -25.35 -11.50 4.59
CA SER A 192 -23.97 -11.74 4.20
C SER A 192 -23.08 -11.05 5.24
N PRO A 193 -22.56 -11.79 6.23
CA PRO A 193 -21.65 -11.22 7.22
C PRO A 193 -20.37 -10.65 6.58
N ILE A 194 -19.90 -11.28 5.51
CA ILE A 194 -18.82 -10.79 4.67
C ILE A 194 -19.38 -10.50 3.27
N MET A 195 -19.05 -9.34 2.74
CA MET A 195 -19.29 -8.98 1.35
C MET A 195 -17.98 -8.61 0.65
N GLY A 196 -18.04 -8.57 -0.67
CA GLY A 196 -16.95 -8.14 -1.53
C GLY A 196 -17.36 -8.24 -2.99
N PHE A 197 -16.54 -7.69 -3.85
CA PHE A 197 -16.74 -7.74 -5.29
C PHE A 197 -16.47 -9.13 -5.87
N THR A 198 -17.31 -9.62 -6.80
CA THR A 198 -17.24 -11.03 -7.26
C THR A 198 -17.08 -11.18 -8.78
N LYS A 199 -16.97 -10.09 -9.54
CA LYS A 199 -17.01 -10.15 -11.02
C LYS A 199 -15.65 -10.12 -11.69
N GLU A 200 -14.60 -9.76 -10.95
CA GLU A 200 -13.26 -9.65 -11.51
C GLU A 200 -12.28 -10.54 -10.74
N GLU A 201 -11.36 -11.17 -11.45
CA GLU A 201 -10.41 -12.12 -10.86
C GLU A 201 -9.38 -11.45 -9.96
N THR A 202 -8.91 -10.23 -10.30
CA THR A 202 -7.79 -9.57 -9.59
C THR A 202 -8.18 -8.91 -8.28
N THR A 203 -9.36 -8.27 -8.23
CA THR A 203 -9.86 -7.55 -7.04
C THR A 203 -11.10 -8.19 -6.42
N SER A 204 -11.41 -9.43 -6.82
CA SER A 204 -12.55 -10.16 -6.30
C SER A 204 -12.40 -10.51 -4.83
N LEU A 205 -13.52 -10.66 -4.14
CA LEU A 205 -13.61 -11.25 -2.80
C LEU A 205 -12.75 -12.51 -2.67
N PHE A 206 -12.75 -13.35 -3.71
CA PHE A 206 -12.05 -14.64 -3.72
C PHE A 206 -10.54 -14.42 -3.65
N THR A 207 -9.98 -13.72 -4.63
CA THR A 207 -8.55 -13.42 -4.69
C THR A 207 -8.05 -12.69 -3.46
N LEU A 208 -8.77 -11.64 -3.03
CA LEU A 208 -8.35 -10.84 -1.87
C LEU A 208 -8.39 -11.62 -0.55
N THR A 209 -9.22 -12.67 -0.48
CA THR A 209 -9.29 -13.59 0.67
C THR A 209 -8.26 -14.71 0.57
N ALA A 210 -8.11 -15.30 -0.61
CA ALA A 210 -7.32 -16.51 -0.85
C ALA A 210 -5.81 -16.25 -0.96
N TYR A 211 -5.42 -15.14 -1.59
CA TYR A 211 -4.03 -14.92 -1.98
C TYR A 211 -3.08 -14.79 -0.77
N PRO A 212 -3.42 -14.10 0.33
CA PRO A 212 -2.56 -14.10 1.53
C PRO A 212 -2.33 -15.51 2.08
N TYR A 213 -3.35 -16.36 2.09
CA TYR A 213 -3.24 -17.74 2.54
C TYR A 213 -2.46 -18.63 1.55
N PHE A 214 -2.60 -18.40 0.24
CA PHE A 214 -1.78 -19.07 -0.77
C PHE A 214 -0.30 -18.72 -0.56
N CYS A 215 0.05 -17.47 -0.37
CA CYS A 215 1.42 -17.05 -0.05
C CYS A 215 1.95 -17.77 1.18
N GLU A 216 1.16 -17.91 2.25
CA GLU A 216 1.55 -18.66 3.45
C GLU A 216 1.91 -20.11 3.14
N THR A 217 1.18 -20.76 2.21
CA THR A 217 1.43 -22.17 1.87
C THR A 217 2.69 -22.40 1.03
N VAL A 218 3.20 -21.35 0.34
CA VAL A 218 4.33 -21.50 -0.61
C VAL A 218 5.58 -20.70 -0.24
N ALA A 219 5.49 -19.65 0.58
CA ALA A 219 6.60 -18.73 0.86
C ALA A 219 7.88 -19.42 1.38
N ASN A 220 7.75 -20.50 2.13
CA ASN A 220 8.87 -21.24 2.71
C ASN A 220 9.30 -22.47 1.88
N ASP A 221 8.74 -22.66 0.67
CA ASP A 221 9.07 -23.74 -0.26
C ASP A 221 9.66 -23.19 -1.57
N ALA A 222 10.99 -23.02 -1.59
CA ALA A 222 11.70 -22.51 -2.77
C ALA A 222 11.52 -23.40 -4.02
N GLU A 223 11.27 -24.71 -3.87
CA GLU A 223 10.96 -25.61 -4.98
C GLU A 223 9.56 -25.32 -5.53
N ALA A 224 8.58 -25.08 -4.66
CA ALA A 224 7.24 -24.68 -5.05
C ALA A 224 7.28 -23.35 -5.83
N VAL A 225 7.91 -22.32 -5.27
CA VAL A 225 8.05 -21.01 -5.93
C VAL A 225 8.71 -21.15 -7.30
N LYS A 226 9.82 -21.89 -7.39
CA LYS A 226 10.51 -22.12 -8.67
C LYS A 226 9.60 -22.80 -9.72
N LYS A 227 8.81 -23.80 -9.34
CA LYS A 227 7.90 -24.48 -10.26
C LYS A 227 6.73 -23.59 -10.66
N LEU A 228 6.17 -22.84 -9.71
CA LEU A 228 5.13 -21.86 -9.99
C LEU A 228 5.61 -20.82 -11.00
N ASN A 229 6.79 -20.23 -10.78
CA ASN A 229 7.36 -19.22 -11.67
C ASN A 229 7.69 -19.76 -13.08
N SER A 230 8.05 -21.03 -13.19
CA SER A 230 8.30 -21.68 -14.49
C SER A 230 7.03 -22.15 -15.20
N LEU A 231 5.85 -21.92 -14.59
CA LEU A 231 4.55 -22.41 -15.04
C LEU A 231 4.54 -23.92 -15.31
N ASP A 232 5.30 -24.68 -14.49
CA ASP A 232 5.33 -26.14 -14.58
C ASP A 232 3.91 -26.69 -14.28
N PRO A 233 3.28 -27.47 -15.17
CA PRO A 233 1.94 -28.00 -14.93
C PRO A 233 1.78 -28.76 -13.61
N SER A 234 2.85 -29.36 -13.09
CA SER A 234 2.83 -30.06 -11.79
C SER A 234 2.71 -29.10 -10.60
N ALA A 235 2.99 -27.80 -10.81
CA ALA A 235 2.90 -26.80 -9.74
C ALA A 235 1.46 -26.45 -9.36
N GLY A 236 0.47 -26.80 -10.18
CA GLY A 236 -0.94 -26.64 -9.84
C GLY A 236 -1.32 -27.29 -8.51
N GLU A 237 -0.65 -28.38 -8.10
CA GLU A 237 -0.92 -29.02 -6.80
C GLU A 237 -0.61 -28.12 -5.59
N TYR A 238 0.29 -27.15 -5.70
CA TYR A 238 0.55 -26.19 -4.62
C TYR A 238 -0.63 -25.27 -4.34
N MET A 239 -1.56 -25.10 -5.27
CA MET A 239 -2.79 -24.32 -5.07
C MET A 239 -3.86 -25.10 -4.27
N ARG A 240 -3.81 -26.43 -4.25
CA ARG A 240 -4.86 -27.29 -3.67
C ARG A 240 -5.26 -26.90 -2.24
N PRO A 241 -4.34 -26.71 -1.28
CA PRO A 241 -4.72 -26.37 0.11
C PRO A 241 -5.57 -25.09 0.17
N THR A 242 -5.20 -24.08 -0.64
CA THR A 242 -5.92 -22.80 -0.69
C THR A 242 -7.28 -22.94 -1.36
N LEU A 243 -7.36 -23.65 -2.49
CA LEU A 243 -8.63 -23.88 -3.19
C LEU A 243 -9.63 -24.67 -2.34
N GLU A 244 -9.17 -25.71 -1.61
CA GLU A 244 -9.99 -26.46 -0.65
C GLU A 244 -10.46 -25.56 0.53
N LYS A 245 -9.57 -24.68 1.01
CA LYS A 245 -9.91 -23.70 2.05
C LYS A 245 -10.97 -22.72 1.58
N MET A 246 -10.89 -22.25 0.34
CA MET A 246 -11.89 -21.34 -0.25
C MET A 246 -13.25 -22.04 -0.46
N GLU A 247 -13.26 -23.29 -0.92
CA GLU A 247 -14.51 -24.07 -0.93
C GLU A 247 -15.12 -24.21 0.47
N GLN A 248 -14.29 -24.45 1.50
CA GLN A 248 -14.76 -24.54 2.88
C GLN A 248 -15.31 -23.20 3.36
N TYR A 249 -14.61 -22.09 3.11
CA TYR A 249 -15.03 -20.74 3.45
C TYR A 249 -16.43 -20.41 2.88
N LEU A 250 -16.68 -20.78 1.63
CA LEU A 250 -17.99 -20.59 0.99
C LEU A 250 -19.07 -21.53 1.57
N LYS A 251 -18.71 -22.79 1.89
CA LYS A 251 -19.63 -23.75 2.54
C LYS A 251 -19.99 -23.35 3.96
N ASP A 252 -19.07 -22.71 4.69
CA ASP A 252 -19.31 -22.21 6.06
C ASP A 252 -20.24 -20.98 6.07
N GLY A 253 -20.65 -20.47 4.90
CA GLY A 253 -21.64 -19.40 4.77
C GLY A 253 -21.11 -18.03 5.20
N CYS A 254 -19.80 -17.81 5.16
CA CYS A 254 -19.20 -16.52 5.49
C CYS A 254 -19.64 -15.41 4.52
N ALA A 255 -19.86 -15.74 3.24
CA ALA A 255 -20.31 -14.79 2.21
C ALA A 255 -21.53 -15.36 1.44
N ASP A 256 -22.50 -14.48 1.16
CA ASP A 256 -23.62 -14.76 0.24
C ASP A 256 -23.26 -14.21 -1.15
N LEU A 257 -22.90 -15.09 -2.07
CA LEU A 257 -22.46 -14.71 -3.41
C LEU A 257 -23.56 -14.02 -4.23
N ASP A 258 -24.85 -14.34 -3.99
CA ASP A 258 -25.97 -13.65 -4.65
C ASP A 258 -26.06 -12.19 -4.17
N ALA A 259 -25.79 -11.92 -2.89
CA ALA A 259 -25.72 -10.57 -2.37
C ALA A 259 -24.49 -9.82 -2.90
N CYS A 260 -23.33 -10.47 -2.91
CA CYS A 260 -22.07 -9.90 -3.39
C CYS A 260 -22.12 -9.56 -4.89
N SER A 261 -22.79 -10.39 -5.71
CA SER A 261 -22.91 -10.18 -7.16
C SER A 261 -23.65 -8.91 -7.58
N LYS A 262 -24.34 -8.26 -6.63
CA LYS A 262 -25.08 -7.00 -6.84
C LYS A 262 -24.20 -5.76 -6.70
N ILE A 263 -22.96 -5.91 -6.18
CA ILE A 263 -22.01 -4.82 -6.12
C ILE A 263 -21.53 -4.53 -7.55
N GLU A 264 -21.60 -3.26 -7.95
CA GLU A 264 -21.16 -2.82 -9.26
C GLU A 264 -19.63 -2.94 -9.42
N ASP A 265 -19.19 -2.96 -10.69
CA ASP A 265 -17.80 -3.18 -11.09
C ASP A 265 -16.95 -1.91 -10.93
N ASN A 266 -16.81 -1.44 -9.70
CA ASN A 266 -15.86 -0.39 -9.37
C ASN A 266 -15.64 -0.29 -7.86
N TYR A 267 -14.46 0.18 -7.45
CA TYR A 267 -14.08 0.32 -6.04
C TYR A 267 -14.98 1.30 -5.27
N GLU A 268 -15.56 2.30 -5.93
CA GLU A 268 -16.48 3.25 -5.31
C GLU A 268 -17.78 2.54 -4.88
N ALA A 269 -18.30 1.63 -5.70
CA ALA A 269 -19.49 0.84 -5.38
C ALA A 269 -19.26 -0.06 -4.16
N VAL A 270 -18.06 -0.64 -4.00
CA VAL A 270 -17.68 -1.42 -2.82
C VAL A 270 -17.76 -0.56 -1.55
N ILE A 271 -17.16 0.64 -1.59
CA ILE A 271 -17.17 1.57 -0.45
C ILE A 271 -18.59 2.04 -0.12
N LEU A 272 -19.36 2.45 -1.12
CA LEU A 272 -20.71 2.94 -0.92
C LEU A 272 -21.64 1.84 -0.39
N ARG A 273 -21.47 0.59 -0.86
CA ARG A 273 -22.21 -0.55 -0.31
C ARG A 273 -21.88 -0.82 1.16
N PHE A 274 -20.61 -0.71 1.54
CA PHE A 274 -20.21 -0.81 2.96
C PHE A 274 -20.82 0.30 3.79
N PHE A 275 -20.89 1.51 3.26
CA PHE A 275 -21.45 2.68 3.94
C PHE A 275 -22.99 2.70 4.05
N GLU A 276 -23.70 1.73 3.48
CA GLU A 276 -25.10 1.48 3.81
C GLU A 276 -25.28 1.04 5.28
N GLY A 277 -24.20 0.58 5.94
CA GLY A 277 -24.13 0.36 7.38
C GLY A 277 -24.73 -0.96 7.88
N ASP A 278 -25.17 -1.85 6.98
CA ASP A 278 -25.73 -3.16 7.29
C ASP A 278 -24.79 -4.34 7.01
N VAL A 279 -23.57 -4.06 6.54
CA VAL A 279 -22.52 -5.05 6.24
C VAL A 279 -21.50 -5.07 7.37
N PRO A 280 -21.36 -6.19 8.11
CA PRO A 280 -20.35 -6.32 9.16
C PRO A 280 -18.90 -6.22 8.68
N MET A 281 -18.59 -6.91 7.57
CA MET A 281 -17.24 -6.99 7.01
C MET A 281 -17.28 -6.88 5.47
N MET A 282 -16.38 -6.07 4.89
CA MET A 282 -16.27 -5.89 3.43
C MET A 282 -14.84 -6.17 2.99
N VAL A 283 -14.62 -7.27 2.28
CA VAL A 283 -13.30 -7.59 1.72
C VAL A 283 -12.94 -6.62 0.61
N CYS A 284 -11.75 -6.03 0.73
CA CYS A 284 -11.20 -5.11 -0.25
C CYS A 284 -9.68 -4.98 -0.12
N SER A 285 -9.05 -4.24 -1.04
CA SER A 285 -7.63 -3.87 -0.98
C SER A 285 -7.40 -2.55 -0.22
N GLY A 286 -6.17 -2.28 0.18
CA GLY A 286 -5.76 -0.99 0.74
C GLY A 286 -6.04 0.18 -0.20
N ASP A 287 -5.96 -0.02 -1.53
CA ASP A 287 -6.36 1.01 -2.50
C ASP A 287 -7.82 1.42 -2.33
N THR A 288 -8.71 0.45 -2.09
CA THR A 288 -10.11 0.73 -1.80
C THR A 288 -10.26 1.51 -0.49
N VAL A 289 -9.49 1.13 0.54
CA VAL A 289 -9.48 1.83 1.83
C VAL A 289 -9.11 3.30 1.67
N SER A 290 -8.12 3.62 0.82
CA SER A 290 -7.69 5.00 0.56
C SER A 290 -8.82 5.93 0.07
N GLY A 291 -9.83 5.34 -0.56
CA GLY A 291 -10.99 6.06 -1.06
C GLY A 291 -12.10 6.32 -0.04
N THR A 292 -12.07 5.68 1.14
CA THR A 292 -13.19 5.72 2.10
C THR A 292 -13.50 7.13 2.61
N LYS A 293 -12.50 7.86 3.07
CA LYS A 293 -12.67 9.22 3.62
C LYS A 293 -13.37 10.18 2.65
N LYS A 294 -13.02 10.12 1.37
CA LYS A 294 -13.64 10.94 0.33
C LYS A 294 -15.11 10.55 0.10
N ARG A 295 -15.48 9.28 0.30
CA ARG A 295 -16.85 8.75 0.09
C ARG A 295 -17.76 8.89 1.31
N GLU A 296 -17.23 9.09 2.51
CA GLU A 296 -18.04 9.41 3.68
C GLU A 296 -19.01 10.58 3.39
N SER A 297 -18.50 11.65 2.77
CA SER A 297 -19.30 12.83 2.41
C SER A 297 -20.24 12.64 1.21
N ARG A 298 -20.11 11.53 0.48
CA ARG A 298 -20.95 11.19 -0.69
C ARG A 298 -22.02 10.15 -0.40
N SER A 299 -21.91 9.41 0.71
CA SER A 299 -22.89 8.41 1.12
C SER A 299 -23.97 9.04 1.98
N GLU A 300 -25.18 9.18 1.44
CA GLU A 300 -26.34 9.67 2.21
C GLU A 300 -26.63 8.78 3.43
N ALA A 301 -26.45 7.46 3.29
CA ALA A 301 -26.65 6.50 4.37
C ALA A 301 -25.64 6.72 5.51
N PHE A 302 -24.35 6.89 5.17
CA PHE A 302 -23.30 7.13 6.15
C PHE A 302 -23.47 8.50 6.84
N ILE A 303 -23.81 9.56 6.09
CA ILE A 303 -24.07 10.89 6.64
C ILE A 303 -25.25 10.84 7.64
N ALA A 304 -26.30 10.07 7.31
CA ALA A 304 -27.46 9.95 8.17
C ALA A 304 -27.22 9.12 9.44
N ASN A 305 -26.32 8.14 9.37
CA ASN A 305 -25.99 7.22 10.47
C ASN A 305 -24.50 6.81 10.41
N PRO A 306 -23.58 7.72 10.77
CA PRO A 306 -22.17 7.44 10.72
C PRO A 306 -21.76 6.36 11.74
N PHE A 307 -20.73 5.57 11.40
CA PHE A 307 -20.17 4.53 12.25
C PHE A 307 -18.64 4.50 12.16
N GLU A 308 -18.01 4.01 13.21
CA GLU A 308 -16.57 3.76 13.23
C GLU A 308 -16.24 2.48 12.46
N TYR A 309 -15.16 2.51 11.70
CA TYR A 309 -14.67 1.35 10.95
C TYR A 309 -13.16 1.31 10.93
N THR A 310 -12.60 0.11 10.78
CA THR A 310 -11.16 -0.17 10.67
C THR A 310 -10.93 -1.15 9.52
N PHE A 311 -9.66 -1.33 9.17
CA PHE A 311 -9.25 -2.31 8.18
C PHE A 311 -8.42 -3.39 8.87
N ALA A 312 -8.77 -4.65 8.66
CA ALA A 312 -8.14 -5.79 9.31
C ALA A 312 -7.86 -6.92 8.30
N PRO A 313 -6.84 -7.75 8.52
CA PRO A 313 -6.59 -8.90 7.66
C PRO A 313 -7.69 -9.96 7.77
N VAL A 314 -7.94 -10.71 6.70
CA VAL A 314 -8.89 -11.84 6.72
C VAL A 314 -8.20 -13.08 7.29
N PRO A 315 -8.64 -13.64 8.43
CA PRO A 315 -7.97 -14.80 9.02
C PRO A 315 -8.43 -16.09 8.35
N MET A 316 -7.62 -16.63 7.45
CA MET A 316 -7.90 -17.89 6.74
C MET A 316 -7.28 -19.13 7.39
N SER A 317 -6.58 -18.97 8.52
CA SER A 317 -5.96 -20.03 9.30
C SER A 317 -6.35 -19.93 10.78
N ASP A 318 -6.37 -21.06 11.51
CA ASP A 318 -6.56 -21.07 12.96
C ASP A 318 -5.28 -20.63 13.71
N GLU A 319 -4.17 -20.52 13.00
CA GLU A 319 -2.92 -19.94 13.50
C GLU A 319 -2.92 -18.41 13.46
N GLY A 320 -3.93 -17.81 12.86
CA GLY A 320 -4.13 -16.37 12.72
C GLY A 320 -4.17 -15.90 11.27
N ALA A 321 -4.26 -14.60 11.08
CA ALA A 321 -4.22 -13.98 9.78
C ALA A 321 -2.78 -13.82 9.25
N VAL A 322 -2.66 -13.64 7.95
CA VAL A 322 -1.41 -13.23 7.26
C VAL A 322 -1.50 -11.74 6.95
N PHE A 323 -0.42 -11.01 7.21
CA PHE A 323 -0.20 -9.70 6.64
C PHE A 323 0.55 -9.87 5.31
N LEU A 324 -0.16 -9.75 4.21
CA LEU A 324 0.44 -9.70 2.89
C LEU A 324 0.93 -8.28 2.64
N ASP A 325 2.23 -8.06 2.83
CA ASP A 325 2.87 -6.76 2.70
C ASP A 325 3.43 -6.62 1.28
N MET A 326 2.92 -5.67 0.52
CA MET A 326 3.27 -5.46 -0.88
C MET A 326 3.65 -3.99 -1.12
N PRO A 327 4.62 -3.70 -1.99
CA PRO A 327 4.78 -2.33 -2.46
C PRO A 327 3.54 -1.92 -3.26
N ASN A 328 3.15 -0.65 -3.14
CA ASN A 328 2.08 -0.10 -3.97
C ASN A 328 2.68 0.79 -5.05
N LEU A 329 2.71 2.08 -4.82
CA LEU A 329 3.32 3.05 -5.71
C LEU A 329 4.79 3.22 -5.34
N GLN A 330 5.65 3.17 -6.34
CA GLN A 330 7.09 3.31 -6.21
C GLN A 330 7.56 4.47 -7.09
N PHE A 331 8.61 5.16 -6.68
CA PHE A 331 9.25 6.18 -7.51
C PHE A 331 10.58 5.71 -8.04
N SER A 332 10.81 6.02 -9.31
CA SER A 332 12.12 5.96 -9.99
C SER A 332 12.60 7.36 -10.31
N VAL A 333 13.89 7.59 -10.26
CA VAL A 333 14.53 8.80 -10.78
C VAL A 333 15.04 8.52 -12.18
N ASN A 334 14.77 9.43 -13.11
CA ASN A 334 15.28 9.32 -14.48
C ASN A 334 16.78 9.68 -14.50
N LYS A 335 17.64 8.70 -14.71
CA LYS A 335 19.09 8.90 -14.75
C LYS A 335 19.58 9.85 -15.85
N ASP A 336 18.73 10.08 -16.88
CA ASP A 336 19.01 11.01 -17.99
C ASP A 336 18.42 12.41 -17.73
N SER A 337 17.89 12.66 -16.52
CA SER A 337 17.36 13.98 -16.12
C SER A 337 18.46 15.05 -16.20
N LYS A 338 18.08 16.24 -16.67
CA LYS A 338 18.94 17.42 -16.65
C LYS A 338 19.11 18.01 -15.25
N ASN A 339 18.21 17.64 -14.33
CA ASN A 339 18.17 18.08 -12.95
C ASN A 339 18.39 16.90 -11.98
N LEU A 340 19.19 15.91 -12.40
CA LEU A 340 19.37 14.65 -11.68
C LEU A 340 19.72 14.85 -10.20
N ASP A 341 20.69 15.73 -9.91
CA ASP A 341 21.10 16.01 -8.53
C ASP A 341 19.92 16.52 -7.67
N MET A 342 19.07 17.41 -8.21
CA MET A 342 17.92 17.94 -7.50
C MET A 342 16.77 16.93 -7.38
N ALA A 343 16.60 16.07 -8.39
CA ALA A 343 15.63 14.97 -8.32
C ALA A 343 16.03 13.95 -7.22
N ASN A 344 17.31 13.61 -7.12
CA ASN A 344 17.85 12.76 -6.06
C ASN A 344 17.74 13.44 -4.68
N GLU A 345 17.96 14.75 -4.61
CA GLU A 345 17.80 15.53 -3.38
C GLU A 345 16.34 15.53 -2.90
N PHE A 346 15.38 15.66 -3.82
CA PHE A 346 13.96 15.50 -3.48
C PHE A 346 13.62 14.08 -2.99
N MET A 347 14.18 13.04 -3.63
CA MET A 347 14.01 11.67 -3.15
C MET A 347 14.63 11.48 -1.76
N ARG A 348 15.79 12.05 -1.49
CA ARG A 348 16.45 12.02 -0.17
C ARG A 348 15.60 12.74 0.91
N PHE A 349 14.90 13.81 0.54
CA PHE A 349 13.95 14.48 1.41
C PHE A 349 12.71 13.60 1.68
N LEU A 350 12.13 13.05 0.63
CA LEU A 350 10.87 12.30 0.69
C LEU A 350 11.02 10.95 1.41
N ILE A 351 12.13 10.24 1.16
CA ILE A 351 12.36 8.90 1.70
C ILE A 351 12.91 9.00 3.13
N THR A 352 12.03 9.41 4.02
CA THR A 352 12.25 9.41 5.48
C THR A 352 11.00 8.85 6.16
N SER A 353 11.15 8.33 7.39
CA SER A 353 9.98 7.81 8.12
C SER A 353 8.90 8.87 8.30
N GLN A 354 9.28 10.13 8.53
CA GLN A 354 8.32 11.21 8.75
C GLN A 354 7.51 11.49 7.47
N GLU A 355 8.18 11.83 6.37
CA GLU A 355 7.48 12.29 5.16
C GLU A 355 6.67 11.14 4.52
N LEU A 356 7.20 9.92 4.48
CA LEU A 356 6.45 8.76 3.99
C LEU A 356 5.21 8.46 4.83
N ASN A 357 5.30 8.55 6.17
CA ASN A 357 4.16 8.35 7.07
C ASN A 357 3.10 9.44 6.88
N GLU A 358 3.50 10.71 6.81
CA GLU A 358 2.57 11.82 6.62
C GLU A 358 1.89 11.76 5.25
N MET A 359 2.64 11.45 4.18
CA MET A 359 2.10 11.29 2.84
C MET A 359 1.11 10.11 2.77
N ALA A 360 1.45 8.97 3.38
CA ALA A 360 0.56 7.81 3.45
C ALA A 360 -0.72 8.11 4.25
N GLN A 361 -0.62 8.81 5.37
CA GLN A 361 -1.77 9.23 6.17
C GLN A 361 -2.69 10.18 5.37
N ASN A 362 -2.11 11.17 4.70
CA ASN A 362 -2.85 12.12 3.87
C ASN A 362 -3.57 11.44 2.69
N LYS A 363 -2.95 10.40 2.11
CA LYS A 363 -3.54 9.62 1.02
C LYS A 363 -4.53 8.57 1.52
N GLY A 364 -4.46 8.15 2.79
CA GLY A 364 -5.24 7.05 3.34
C GLY A 364 -4.72 5.66 2.94
N LEU A 365 -3.45 5.58 2.53
CA LEU A 365 -2.75 4.33 2.20
C LEU A 365 -1.89 3.85 3.38
N MET A 366 -1.37 2.63 3.26
CA MET A 366 -0.38 2.10 4.19
C MET A 366 0.99 2.70 3.87
N SER A 367 1.72 3.11 4.90
CA SER A 367 3.11 3.53 4.75
C SER A 367 4.02 2.34 4.45
N PRO A 368 5.10 2.54 3.66
CA PRO A 368 6.13 1.53 3.46
C PRO A 368 7.12 1.44 4.62
N THR A 369 7.04 2.33 5.61
CA THR A 369 8.00 2.40 6.73
C THR A 369 7.84 1.26 7.73
N LYS A 370 8.87 1.04 8.53
CA LYS A 370 8.87 0.04 9.62
C LYS A 370 7.86 0.35 10.72
N ASP A 371 7.44 1.60 10.87
CA ASP A 371 6.44 2.04 11.84
C ASP A 371 5.04 2.04 11.22
N LEU A 372 4.22 1.07 11.59
CA LEU A 372 2.82 0.92 11.15
C LEU A 372 1.81 1.53 12.13
N SER A 373 2.26 2.03 13.28
CA SER A 373 1.37 2.49 14.36
C SER A 373 0.72 3.86 14.11
N PHE A 374 1.27 4.63 13.18
CA PHE A 374 0.84 6.01 12.90
C PHE A 374 -0.57 6.11 12.28
N ASN A 375 -1.09 5.08 11.63
CA ASN A 375 -2.40 5.07 11.00
C ASN A 375 -3.32 4.04 11.66
N SER A 376 -4.29 4.53 12.49
CA SER A 376 -5.23 3.67 13.22
C SER A 376 -6.10 2.78 12.32
N MET A 377 -6.29 3.16 11.04
CA MET A 377 -7.02 2.35 10.07
C MET A 377 -6.37 0.97 9.85
N TYR A 378 -5.04 0.93 9.88
CA TYR A 378 -4.23 -0.28 9.64
C TYR A 378 -3.67 -0.90 10.93
N ALA A 379 -4.08 -0.43 12.12
CA ALA A 379 -3.49 -0.86 13.39
C ALA A 379 -3.49 -2.39 13.59
N ALA A 380 -4.54 -3.07 13.09
CA ALA A 380 -4.67 -4.53 13.21
C ALA A 380 -3.55 -5.31 12.48
N PHE A 381 -2.88 -4.71 11.50
CA PHE A 381 -1.75 -5.35 10.81
C PHE A 381 -0.46 -5.29 11.63
N GLY A 382 -0.32 -4.28 12.49
CA GLY A 382 0.82 -4.18 13.42
C GLY A 382 0.85 -5.25 14.51
N ASP A 383 -0.29 -5.89 14.77
CA ASP A 383 -0.41 -6.98 15.76
C ASP A 383 -0.05 -8.36 15.19
N ILE A 384 0.17 -8.46 13.86
CA ILE A 384 0.52 -9.71 13.20
C ILE A 384 1.98 -10.08 13.52
N PRO A 385 2.27 -11.30 13.98
CA PRO A 385 3.63 -11.74 14.22
C PRO A 385 4.50 -11.67 12.95
N GLU A 386 5.76 -11.28 13.09
CA GLU A 386 6.71 -11.16 11.97
C GLU A 386 6.78 -12.42 11.10
N SER A 387 6.66 -13.61 11.70
CA SER A 387 6.64 -14.89 10.98
C SER A 387 5.41 -15.09 10.07
N ARG A 388 4.43 -14.20 10.13
CA ARG A 388 3.21 -14.20 9.30
C ARG A 388 3.08 -12.91 8.48
N VAL A 389 4.11 -12.08 8.44
CA VAL A 389 4.26 -10.98 7.49
C VAL A 389 4.97 -11.55 6.27
N LEU A 390 4.33 -11.52 5.12
CA LEU A 390 4.82 -12.13 3.88
C LEU A 390 4.79 -11.12 2.74
N SER A 391 5.82 -11.12 1.92
CA SER A 391 5.88 -10.33 0.70
C SER A 391 6.19 -11.23 -0.50
N PRO A 392 5.35 -11.24 -1.53
CA PRO A 392 5.65 -11.95 -2.78
C PRO A 392 6.99 -11.54 -3.40
N GLU A 393 7.37 -10.28 -3.24
CA GLU A 393 8.64 -9.73 -3.70
C GLU A 393 9.84 -10.39 -2.99
N GLU A 394 9.71 -10.65 -1.69
CA GLU A 394 10.80 -11.24 -0.89
C GLU A 394 11.09 -12.70 -1.27
N PHE A 395 10.05 -13.53 -1.44
CA PHE A 395 10.24 -14.92 -1.85
C PHE A 395 10.19 -15.13 -3.37
N GLY A 396 10.05 -14.05 -4.14
CA GLY A 396 10.26 -14.02 -5.58
C GLY A 396 9.15 -14.71 -6.38
N LEU A 397 7.89 -14.66 -5.93
CA LEU A 397 6.76 -15.18 -6.71
C LEU A 397 6.46 -14.23 -7.88
N THR A 398 6.53 -14.74 -9.10
CA THR A 398 6.28 -13.93 -10.31
C THR A 398 4.80 -13.63 -10.50
N ASP A 399 4.52 -12.50 -11.16
CA ASP A 399 3.16 -12.10 -11.46
C ASP A 399 2.44 -13.10 -12.39
N ASP A 400 3.15 -13.75 -13.31
CA ASP A 400 2.58 -14.80 -14.14
C ASP A 400 2.06 -15.99 -13.31
N ALA A 401 2.82 -16.41 -12.30
CA ALA A 401 2.36 -17.44 -11.36
C ALA A 401 1.13 -16.98 -10.56
N VAL A 402 1.12 -15.70 -10.15
CA VAL A 402 -0.02 -15.11 -9.44
C VAL A 402 -1.27 -15.05 -10.30
N ILE A 403 -1.14 -14.71 -11.60
CA ILE A 403 -2.25 -14.74 -12.56
C ILE A 403 -2.85 -16.14 -12.65
N GLN A 404 -2.01 -17.19 -12.79
CA GLN A 404 -2.49 -18.58 -12.83
C GLN A 404 -3.29 -18.93 -11.57
N PHE A 405 -2.77 -18.58 -10.40
CA PHE A 405 -3.47 -18.82 -9.13
C PHE A 405 -4.83 -18.08 -9.08
N ARG A 406 -4.86 -16.79 -9.43
CA ARG A 406 -6.07 -15.96 -9.38
C ARG A 406 -7.17 -16.52 -10.28
N GLN A 407 -6.84 -16.94 -11.49
CA GLN A 407 -7.81 -17.50 -12.43
C GLN A 407 -8.32 -18.86 -11.96
N ALA A 408 -7.45 -19.70 -11.39
CA ALA A 408 -7.83 -20.98 -10.79
C ALA A 408 -8.80 -20.77 -9.62
N ASP A 409 -8.45 -19.89 -8.68
CA ASP A 409 -9.28 -19.56 -7.50
C ASP A 409 -10.64 -19.01 -7.93
N TYR A 410 -10.66 -18.04 -8.83
CA TYR A 410 -11.90 -17.48 -9.37
C TYR A 410 -12.77 -18.55 -10.05
N GLY A 411 -12.17 -19.42 -10.84
CA GLY A 411 -12.86 -20.53 -11.51
C GLY A 411 -13.53 -21.49 -10.52
N VAL A 412 -12.81 -21.85 -9.46
CA VAL A 412 -13.33 -22.75 -8.40
C VAL A 412 -14.42 -22.04 -7.58
N CYS A 413 -14.17 -20.85 -7.10
CA CYS A 413 -15.10 -20.12 -6.24
C CYS A 413 -16.41 -19.73 -6.95
N THR A 414 -16.37 -19.53 -8.27
CA THR A 414 -17.58 -19.27 -9.08
C THR A 414 -18.26 -20.54 -9.61
N GLY A 415 -17.71 -21.72 -9.31
CA GLY A 415 -18.25 -23.00 -9.77
C GLY A 415 -18.04 -23.28 -11.28
N LYS A 416 -17.19 -22.52 -11.95
CA LYS A 416 -16.83 -22.72 -13.36
C LYS A 416 -15.88 -23.91 -13.53
N MET A 417 -15.13 -24.24 -12.50
CA MET A 417 -14.15 -25.33 -12.47
C MET A 417 -14.22 -26.09 -11.14
N THR A 418 -13.92 -27.37 -11.18
CA THR A 418 -13.57 -28.13 -9.97
C THR A 418 -12.10 -27.83 -9.59
N ILE A 419 -11.72 -28.14 -8.36
CA ILE A 419 -10.32 -27.99 -7.90
C ILE A 419 -9.36 -28.80 -8.80
N ASP A 420 -9.73 -30.03 -9.14
CA ASP A 420 -8.89 -30.90 -10.02
C ASP A 420 -8.74 -30.33 -11.44
N GLU A 421 -9.79 -29.71 -11.98
CA GLU A 421 -9.72 -29.03 -13.28
C GLU A 421 -8.84 -27.79 -13.20
N ALA A 422 -8.96 -26.99 -12.15
CA ALA A 422 -8.17 -25.79 -11.93
C ALA A 422 -6.66 -26.12 -11.78
N ILE A 423 -6.34 -27.15 -10.98
CA ILE A 423 -4.96 -27.64 -10.81
C ILE A 423 -4.38 -28.08 -12.14
N LYS A 424 -5.14 -28.87 -12.91
CA LYS A 424 -4.69 -29.39 -14.22
C LYS A 424 -4.52 -28.28 -15.27
N ALA A 425 -5.25 -27.19 -15.14
CA ALA A 425 -5.18 -26.05 -16.04
C ALA A 425 -4.02 -25.09 -15.74
N PHE A 426 -3.31 -25.27 -14.62
CA PHE A 426 -2.18 -24.42 -14.25
C PHE A 426 -1.14 -24.33 -15.39
N GLY A 427 -0.67 -23.14 -15.69
CA GLY A 427 0.24 -22.87 -16.82
C GLY A 427 -0.47 -22.69 -18.17
N THR A 428 -1.80 -22.77 -18.22
CA THR A 428 -2.60 -22.63 -19.46
C THR A 428 -3.60 -21.46 -19.43
N PHE A 429 -3.76 -20.81 -18.27
CA PHE A 429 -4.60 -19.61 -18.18
C PHE A 429 -3.95 -18.44 -18.93
N GLU A 430 -4.75 -17.68 -19.68
CA GLU A 430 -4.32 -16.51 -20.48
C GLU A 430 -4.51 -15.20 -19.72
#